data_860751c680b750acc26f8de828c1e51e
#
_entry.id   860751c680b750acc26f8de828c1e51e
#
_cell.length_a   1.000
_cell.length_b   1.000
_cell.length_c   1.000
_cell.angle_alpha   90.00
_cell.angle_beta   90.00
_cell.angle_gamma   90.00
#
_symmetry.space_group_name_H-M   'P 1'
#
loop_
_entity.id
_entity.type
_entity.pdbx_description
1 polymer ?
#
loop_
_entity_poly.entity_id
_entity_poly.type
_entity_poly.pdbx_seq_one_letter_code
_entity_poly.pdbx_strand_id
1 'polypeptide(L)'
;RASRFSPNRECNDSAVFSLTVNYLEENGFSVRTYTEEEFIRSDGDERWIFHMARGHETLEYLAEKESRGSIVVNSVQSIKNCRRDILTHILLQNGIPYPESFTADTSMPIDMHLRQSGIESCWLKRSDTYAMCPEDICFARTGNDAQRLLQTFSERGIASVVVNRHLPGDLIKFYGIDTTPFFYWCYPSRKGFDKFGYERINGSPTFIPFKEDMLRDICSRAARLLGLYIYGGDAIVSPDGSIHLIDLN
;
A
#
# COMPACT_ATOMS: atom_id res chain seq x y z
N ARG A 1 4.31 -14.75 3.02
CA ARG A 1 4.72 -13.48 3.66
C ARG A 1 4.88 -13.69 5.17
N ALA A 2 5.96 -13.17 5.77
CA ALA A 2 6.17 -13.25 7.20
C ALA A 2 5.07 -12.48 7.96
N SER A 3 4.58 -13.04 9.08
CA SER A 3 3.45 -12.52 9.89
C SER A 3 3.58 -11.04 10.27
N ARG A 4 4.80 -10.58 10.55
CA ARG A 4 5.09 -9.16 10.87
C ARG A 4 4.66 -8.16 9.79
N PHE A 5 4.52 -8.60 8.53
CA PHE A 5 4.06 -7.77 7.43
C PHE A 5 2.55 -7.89 7.16
N SER A 6 1.85 -8.73 7.91
CA SER A 6 0.40 -8.97 7.78
C SER A 6 -0.35 -8.85 9.11
N PRO A 7 -0.10 -7.82 9.92
CA PRO A 7 -0.77 -7.70 11.20
C PRO A 7 -2.29 -7.71 11.00
N ASN A 8 -2.98 -8.61 11.71
CA ASN A 8 -4.44 -8.81 11.66
C ASN A 8 -4.99 -9.25 10.28
N ARG A 9 -4.15 -9.75 9.35
CA ARG A 9 -4.54 -10.13 7.98
C ARG A 9 -4.03 -11.48 7.53
N GLU A 10 -3.42 -12.25 8.39
CA GLU A 10 -2.82 -13.56 8.06
C GLU A 10 -3.82 -14.51 7.40
N CYS A 11 -5.07 -14.56 7.90
CA CYS A 11 -6.10 -15.41 7.30
C CYS A 11 -6.46 -14.97 5.86
N ASN A 12 -6.53 -13.68 5.59
CA ASN A 12 -6.83 -13.18 4.25
C ASN A 12 -5.70 -13.46 3.27
N ASP A 13 -4.45 -13.21 3.68
CA ASP A 13 -3.27 -13.50 2.87
C ASP A 13 -3.16 -15.00 2.58
N SER A 14 -3.40 -15.85 3.58
CA SER A 14 -3.44 -17.30 3.42
C SER A 14 -4.54 -17.76 2.47
N ALA A 15 -5.73 -17.17 2.55
CA ALA A 15 -6.84 -17.49 1.65
C ALA A 15 -6.51 -17.16 0.19
N VAL A 16 -5.99 -15.96 -0.08
CA VAL A 16 -5.57 -15.56 -1.43
C VAL A 16 -4.51 -16.51 -1.97
N PHE A 17 -3.51 -16.83 -1.14
CA PHE A 17 -2.43 -17.74 -1.52
C PHE A 17 -2.97 -19.13 -1.85
N SER A 18 -3.75 -19.74 -0.94
CA SER A 18 -4.26 -21.12 -1.12
C SER A 18 -5.22 -21.22 -2.32
N LEU A 19 -6.10 -20.22 -2.51
CA LEU A 19 -7.00 -20.22 -3.67
C LEU A 19 -6.23 -20.11 -4.99
N THR A 20 -5.15 -19.33 -5.02
CA THR A 20 -4.28 -19.24 -6.21
C THR A 20 -3.58 -20.56 -6.50
N VAL A 21 -3.02 -21.21 -5.48
CA VAL A 21 -2.38 -22.52 -5.63
C VAL A 21 -3.37 -23.54 -6.16
N ASN A 22 -4.52 -23.70 -5.52
CA ASN A 22 -5.55 -24.65 -5.92
C ASN A 22 -5.97 -24.44 -7.38
N TYR A 23 -6.22 -23.16 -7.77
CA TYR A 23 -6.61 -22.85 -9.14
C TYR A 23 -5.53 -23.23 -10.16
N LEU A 24 -4.26 -22.98 -9.87
CA LEU A 24 -3.16 -23.35 -10.76
C LEU A 24 -3.04 -24.89 -10.89
N GLU A 25 -3.13 -25.64 -9.79
CA GLU A 25 -3.08 -27.11 -9.79
C GLU A 25 -4.26 -27.72 -10.55
N GLU A 26 -5.48 -27.21 -10.34
CA GLU A 26 -6.69 -27.61 -11.08
C GLU A 26 -6.56 -27.37 -12.60
N ASN A 27 -5.75 -26.40 -13.00
CA ASN A 27 -5.46 -26.09 -14.40
C ASN A 27 -4.18 -26.77 -14.92
N GLY A 28 -3.64 -27.75 -14.19
CA GLY A 28 -2.55 -28.62 -14.63
C GLY A 28 -1.14 -28.07 -14.44
N PHE A 29 -0.98 -27.01 -13.67
CA PHE A 29 0.34 -26.49 -13.32
C PHE A 29 0.91 -27.26 -12.13
N SER A 30 2.21 -27.57 -12.17
CA SER A 30 2.94 -28.08 -11.01
C SER A 30 3.34 -26.89 -10.15
N VAL A 31 2.82 -26.83 -8.92
CA VAL A 31 3.06 -25.71 -7.99
C VAL A 31 3.91 -26.17 -6.82
N ARG A 32 4.97 -25.42 -6.51
CA ARG A 32 5.74 -25.56 -5.26
C ARG A 32 5.44 -24.35 -4.38
N THR A 33 5.20 -24.59 -3.12
CA THR A 33 4.90 -23.54 -2.14
C THR A 33 6.00 -23.45 -1.11
N TYR A 34 6.35 -22.22 -0.72
CA TYR A 34 7.43 -21.95 0.22
C TYR A 34 7.02 -20.84 1.20
N THR A 35 7.48 -20.94 2.43
CA THR A 35 7.65 -19.76 3.28
C THR A 35 8.82 -18.92 2.77
N GLU A 36 8.94 -17.66 3.24
CA GLU A 36 10.08 -16.81 2.86
C GLU A 36 11.42 -17.46 3.25
N GLU A 37 11.49 -18.11 4.42
CA GLU A 37 12.70 -18.77 4.91
C GLU A 37 13.06 -20.03 4.11
N GLU A 38 12.09 -20.85 3.74
CA GLU A 38 12.30 -22.03 2.90
C GLU A 38 12.74 -21.61 1.50
N PHE A 39 12.13 -20.55 0.96
CA PHE A 39 12.44 -20.05 -0.38
C PHE A 39 13.90 -19.60 -0.51
N ILE A 40 14.43 -18.83 0.45
CA ILE A 40 15.82 -18.38 0.45
C ILE A 40 16.81 -19.57 0.48
N ARG A 41 16.42 -20.69 1.10
CA ARG A 41 17.24 -21.91 1.18
C ARG A 41 17.03 -22.87 0.01
N SER A 42 16.09 -22.54 -0.87
CA SER A 42 15.78 -23.41 -2.01
C SER A 42 16.75 -23.17 -3.17
N ASP A 43 17.15 -24.25 -3.85
CA ASP A 43 17.89 -24.18 -5.11
C ASP A 43 16.96 -24.16 -6.33
N GLY A 44 15.70 -23.78 -6.11
CA GLY A 44 14.65 -23.81 -7.13
C GLY A 44 15.00 -23.01 -8.38
N ASP A 45 14.66 -23.56 -9.52
CA ASP A 45 14.83 -23.00 -10.87
C ASP A 45 13.48 -22.61 -11.49
N GLU A 46 12.52 -22.25 -10.65
CA GLU A 46 11.19 -21.90 -11.08
C GLU A 46 11.23 -20.74 -12.09
N ARG A 47 10.57 -20.98 -13.23
CA ARG A 47 10.42 -19.95 -14.27
C ARG A 47 9.42 -18.87 -13.88
N TRP A 48 8.37 -19.23 -13.14
CA TRP A 48 7.32 -18.34 -12.68
C TRP A 48 7.27 -18.34 -11.16
N ILE A 49 7.36 -17.16 -10.56
CA ILE A 49 7.33 -16.99 -9.11
C ILE A 49 6.26 -15.96 -8.75
N PHE A 50 5.19 -16.43 -8.10
CA PHE A 50 4.18 -15.56 -7.51
C PHE A 50 4.47 -15.42 -6.02
N HIS A 51 4.57 -14.21 -5.52
CA HIS A 51 4.97 -14.00 -4.14
C HIS A 51 4.19 -12.89 -3.43
N MET A 52 4.18 -12.96 -2.10
CA MET A 52 3.67 -11.95 -1.20
C MET A 52 4.78 -11.43 -0.27
N ALA A 53 6.03 -11.69 -0.60
CA ALA A 53 7.19 -11.36 0.22
C ALA A 53 7.36 -9.84 0.41
N ARG A 54 7.87 -9.47 1.59
CA ARG A 54 8.21 -8.09 1.97
C ARG A 54 9.54 -8.01 2.72
N GLY A 55 10.10 -9.15 3.13
CA GLY A 55 11.39 -9.22 3.80
C GLY A 55 12.54 -8.82 2.87
N HIS A 56 13.49 -8.03 3.38
CA HIS A 56 14.63 -7.55 2.59
C HIS A 56 15.42 -8.68 1.94
N GLU A 57 15.82 -9.67 2.73
CA GLU A 57 16.60 -10.83 2.28
C GLU A 57 15.85 -11.62 1.19
N THR A 58 14.54 -11.84 1.37
CA THR A 58 13.71 -12.51 0.36
C THR A 58 13.62 -11.70 -0.93
N LEU A 59 13.49 -10.38 -0.82
CA LEU A 59 13.45 -9.51 -1.99
C LEU A 59 14.81 -9.47 -2.73
N GLU A 60 15.93 -9.55 -2.04
CA GLU A 60 17.25 -9.68 -2.66
C GLU A 60 17.38 -11.01 -3.41
N TYR A 61 16.95 -12.11 -2.80
CA TYR A 61 16.96 -13.42 -3.46
C TYR A 61 16.02 -13.47 -4.67
N LEU A 62 14.83 -12.86 -4.59
CA LEU A 62 13.93 -12.71 -5.73
C LEU A 62 14.56 -11.88 -6.87
N ALA A 63 15.28 -10.80 -6.55
CA ALA A 63 16.00 -10.01 -7.54
C ALA A 63 17.09 -10.82 -8.25
N GLU A 64 17.78 -11.70 -7.52
CA GLU A 64 18.74 -12.65 -8.11
C GLU A 64 18.04 -13.62 -9.08
N LYS A 65 16.88 -14.17 -8.69
CA LYS A 65 16.07 -15.03 -9.58
C LYS A 65 15.62 -14.29 -10.84
N GLU A 66 15.14 -13.03 -10.71
CA GLU A 66 14.81 -12.17 -11.86
C GLU A 66 16.02 -11.99 -12.80
N SER A 67 17.21 -11.72 -12.25
CA SER A 67 18.43 -11.55 -13.06
C SER A 67 18.85 -12.82 -13.82
N ARG A 68 18.43 -13.98 -13.34
CA ARG A 68 18.65 -15.30 -13.97
C ARG A 68 17.53 -15.70 -14.94
N GLY A 69 16.52 -14.84 -15.13
CA GLY A 69 15.44 -15.05 -16.10
C GLY A 69 14.14 -15.62 -15.55
N SER A 70 13.99 -15.73 -14.24
CA SER A 70 12.68 -16.02 -13.63
C SER A 70 11.73 -14.85 -13.79
N ILE A 71 10.46 -15.14 -14.03
CA ILE A 71 9.38 -14.14 -14.08
C ILE A 71 8.76 -14.05 -12.69
N VAL A 72 9.02 -12.95 -12.02
CA VAL A 72 8.55 -12.69 -10.64
C VAL A 72 7.36 -11.72 -10.66
N VAL A 73 6.25 -12.09 -10.04
CA VAL A 73 5.00 -11.29 -10.00
C VAL A 73 4.60 -10.99 -8.54
N ASN A 74 4.57 -9.74 -8.15
CA ASN A 74 5.05 -8.53 -8.82
C ASN A 74 6.59 -8.48 -8.79
N SER A 75 7.21 -7.75 -9.71
CA SER A 75 8.67 -7.62 -9.73
C SER A 75 9.22 -7.01 -8.43
N VAL A 76 10.47 -7.32 -8.11
CA VAL A 76 11.11 -6.74 -6.91
C VAL A 76 11.14 -5.21 -6.98
N GLN A 77 11.38 -4.66 -8.18
CA GLN A 77 11.38 -3.20 -8.36
C GLN A 77 10.00 -2.58 -8.09
N SER A 78 8.93 -3.22 -8.54
CA SER A 78 7.57 -2.73 -8.28
C SER A 78 7.22 -2.75 -6.79
N ILE A 79 7.67 -3.79 -6.07
CA ILE A 79 7.53 -3.85 -4.61
C ILE A 79 8.31 -2.70 -3.92
N LYS A 80 9.53 -2.40 -4.39
CA LYS A 80 10.31 -1.27 -3.88
C LYS A 80 9.64 0.08 -4.18
N ASN A 81 9.01 0.21 -5.35
CA ASN A 81 8.25 1.41 -5.73
C ASN A 81 7.02 1.67 -4.84
N CYS A 82 6.49 0.64 -4.17
CA CYS A 82 5.40 0.76 -3.20
C CYS A 82 5.84 1.28 -1.82
N ARG A 83 7.13 1.53 -1.60
CA ARG A 83 7.60 2.22 -0.41
C ARG A 83 7.02 3.63 -0.38
N ARG A 84 6.49 4.07 0.76
CA ARG A 84 5.62 5.27 0.84
C ARG A 84 6.25 6.54 0.30
N ASP A 85 7.53 6.78 0.60
CA ASP A 85 8.25 7.94 0.07
C ASP A 85 8.35 7.89 -1.46
N ILE A 86 8.72 6.74 -2.02
CA ILE A 86 8.87 6.52 -3.46
C ILE A 86 7.49 6.59 -4.14
N LEU A 87 6.50 5.88 -3.62
CA LEU A 87 5.12 5.87 -4.12
C LEU A 87 4.55 7.28 -4.19
N THR A 88 4.63 8.03 -3.08
CA THR A 88 4.14 9.41 -3.02
C THR A 88 4.78 10.28 -4.09
N HIS A 89 6.10 10.19 -4.25
CA HIS A 89 6.84 10.92 -5.25
C HIS A 89 6.40 10.57 -6.68
N ILE A 90 6.34 9.27 -7.00
CA ILE A 90 5.92 8.80 -8.33
C ILE A 90 4.50 9.26 -8.66
N LEU A 91 3.54 9.10 -7.74
CA LEU A 91 2.15 9.45 -8.01
C LEU A 91 1.97 10.96 -8.20
N LEU A 92 2.57 11.79 -7.35
CA LEU A 92 2.47 13.25 -7.45
C LEU A 92 3.14 13.77 -8.73
N GLN A 93 4.34 13.30 -9.06
CA GLN A 93 5.04 13.73 -10.29
C GLN A 93 4.31 13.37 -11.58
N ASN A 94 3.53 12.31 -11.58
CA ASN A 94 2.78 11.85 -12.75
C ASN A 94 1.32 12.29 -12.76
N GLY A 95 0.93 13.22 -11.87
CA GLY A 95 -0.42 13.79 -11.84
C GLY A 95 -1.52 12.77 -11.52
N ILE A 96 -1.19 11.72 -10.79
CA ILE A 96 -2.21 10.82 -10.23
C ILE A 96 -2.92 11.56 -9.09
N PRO A 97 -4.26 11.56 -9.05
CA PRO A 97 -5.00 12.12 -7.93
C PRO A 97 -4.57 11.49 -6.60
N TYR A 98 -3.85 12.26 -5.80
CA TYR A 98 -3.27 11.85 -4.52
C TYR A 98 -3.35 13.05 -3.55
N PRO A 99 -3.47 12.85 -2.24
CA PRO A 99 -3.47 13.96 -1.30
C PRO A 99 -2.21 14.82 -1.44
N GLU A 100 -2.33 16.11 -1.24
CA GLU A 100 -1.14 16.96 -1.06
C GLU A 100 -0.25 16.37 0.02
N SER A 101 1.02 16.17 -0.31
CA SER A 101 1.91 15.36 0.52
C SER A 101 3.35 15.82 0.40
N PHE A 102 4.10 15.62 1.50
CA PHE A 102 5.54 15.84 1.53
C PHE A 102 6.22 14.82 2.45
N THR A 103 7.53 14.63 2.25
CA THR A 103 8.36 13.85 3.16
C THR A 103 9.02 14.79 4.16
N ALA A 104 8.92 14.44 5.45
CA ALA A 104 9.51 15.19 6.54
C ALA A 104 10.57 14.37 7.26
N ASP A 105 11.70 14.98 7.57
CA ASP A 105 12.69 14.47 8.52
C ASP A 105 12.12 14.60 9.93
N THR A 106 12.16 13.54 10.72
CA THR A 106 11.59 13.53 12.07
C THR A 106 12.35 14.38 13.08
N SER A 107 13.58 14.77 12.77
CA SER A 107 14.40 15.70 13.58
C SER A 107 14.06 17.17 13.35
N MET A 108 13.27 17.49 12.30
CA MET A 108 12.96 18.86 11.91
C MET A 108 11.49 19.21 12.20
N PRO A 109 11.18 20.45 12.63
CA PRO A 109 9.79 20.86 12.83
C PRO A 109 9.04 20.98 11.50
N ILE A 110 7.76 20.56 11.48
CA ILE A 110 6.90 20.59 10.28
C ILE A 110 5.79 21.64 10.33
N ASP A 111 5.63 22.33 11.44
CA ASP A 111 4.53 23.29 11.66
C ASP A 111 4.51 24.43 10.63
N MET A 112 5.67 24.95 10.25
CA MET A 112 5.78 26.00 9.23
C MET A 112 5.32 25.48 7.86
N HIS A 113 5.73 24.27 7.48
CA HIS A 113 5.33 23.68 6.20
C HIS A 113 3.83 23.40 6.16
N LEU A 114 3.25 22.87 7.25
CA LEU A 114 1.80 22.66 7.36
C LEU A 114 1.00 23.95 7.21
N ARG A 115 1.46 25.05 7.84
CA ARG A 115 0.80 26.36 7.71
C ARG A 115 0.91 26.92 6.30
N GLN A 116 2.06 26.85 5.67
CA GLN A 116 2.28 27.35 4.30
C GLN A 116 1.43 26.58 3.28
N SER A 117 1.27 25.26 3.47
CA SER A 117 0.42 24.41 2.63
C SER A 117 -1.06 24.46 3.01
N GLY A 118 -1.45 25.17 4.08
CA GLY A 118 -2.83 25.19 4.56
C GLY A 118 -3.36 23.80 4.95
N ILE A 119 -2.48 22.93 5.48
CA ILE A 119 -2.84 21.59 5.94
C ILE A 119 -3.25 21.66 7.41
N GLU A 120 -4.54 21.57 7.69
CA GLU A 120 -5.10 21.65 9.04
C GLU A 120 -5.01 20.30 9.75
N SER A 121 -5.36 19.19 9.05
CA SER A 121 -5.29 17.83 9.54
C SER A 121 -4.56 16.94 8.55
N CYS A 122 -3.78 15.97 9.07
CA CYS A 122 -2.94 15.15 8.22
C CYS A 122 -2.68 13.75 8.80
N TRP A 123 -2.16 12.90 7.95
CA TRP A 123 -1.63 11.61 8.31
C TRP A 123 -0.11 11.63 8.28
N LEU A 124 0.52 11.16 9.32
CA LEU A 124 1.95 10.88 9.36
C LEU A 124 2.13 9.38 9.18
N LYS A 125 2.87 8.98 8.17
CA LYS A 125 3.10 7.57 7.85
C LYS A 125 4.60 7.33 7.79
N ARG A 126 5.10 6.30 8.48
CA ARG A 126 6.48 5.86 8.32
C ARG A 126 6.84 5.71 6.84
N SER A 127 7.94 6.31 6.39
CA SER A 127 8.26 6.44 4.95
C SER A 127 8.98 5.23 4.38
N ASP A 128 9.89 4.61 5.14
CA ASP A 128 10.91 3.66 4.71
C ASP A 128 10.42 2.21 4.55
N THR A 129 9.23 1.90 5.05
CA THR A 129 8.67 0.54 5.01
C THR A 129 7.14 0.55 5.10
N TYR A 130 6.55 -0.65 5.06
CA TYR A 130 5.12 -0.86 5.29
C TYR A 130 4.77 -0.73 6.76
N ALA A 131 3.49 -0.40 7.05
CA ALA A 131 3.01 -0.37 8.42
C ALA A 131 3.03 -1.77 9.04
N MET A 132 3.85 -1.96 10.06
CA MET A 132 3.97 -3.19 10.83
C MET A 132 3.20 -3.11 12.15
N CYS A 133 2.97 -1.91 12.65
CA CYS A 133 2.20 -1.64 13.86
C CYS A 133 1.30 -0.40 13.68
N PRO A 134 0.29 -0.19 14.54
CA PRO A 134 -0.59 0.97 14.47
C PRO A 134 0.16 2.30 14.48
N GLU A 135 1.24 2.40 15.23
CA GLU A 135 2.04 3.61 15.43
C GLU A 135 2.86 4.00 14.18
N ASP A 136 2.89 3.16 13.13
CA ASP A 136 3.53 3.48 11.85
C ASP A 136 2.64 4.36 10.95
N ILE A 137 1.37 4.55 11.33
CA ILE A 137 0.41 5.44 10.67
C ILE A 137 -0.34 6.20 11.78
N CYS A 138 -0.23 7.51 11.80
CA CYS A 138 -0.87 8.32 12.83
C CYS A 138 -1.69 9.44 12.19
N PHE A 139 -2.87 9.71 12.76
CA PHE A 139 -3.72 10.82 12.36
C PHE A 139 -3.53 12.01 13.30
N ALA A 140 -3.21 13.16 12.74
CA ALA A 140 -3.10 14.44 13.43
C ALA A 140 -4.28 15.33 13.06
N ARG A 141 -5.01 15.80 14.07
CA ARG A 141 -6.15 16.71 13.88
C ARG A 141 -5.71 18.16 13.73
N THR A 142 -4.53 18.48 14.25
CA THR A 142 -3.97 19.82 14.26
C THR A 142 -2.47 19.78 13.97
N GLY A 143 -1.88 20.91 13.59
CA GLY A 143 -0.42 21.04 13.43
C GLY A 143 0.35 20.70 14.73
N ASN A 144 -0.19 21.06 15.89
CA ASN A 144 0.43 20.69 17.17
C ASN A 144 0.40 19.20 17.42
N ASP A 145 -0.69 18.51 17.04
CA ASP A 145 -0.73 17.04 17.10
C ASP A 145 0.29 16.43 16.16
N ALA A 146 0.38 16.95 14.93
CA ALA A 146 1.35 16.49 13.94
C ALA A 146 2.79 16.60 14.45
N GLN A 147 3.14 17.73 15.08
CA GLN A 147 4.49 17.92 15.64
C GLN A 147 4.78 16.94 16.79
N ARG A 148 3.81 16.70 17.68
CA ARG A 148 3.99 15.69 18.77
C ARG A 148 4.15 14.29 18.22
N LEU A 149 3.34 13.91 17.22
CA LEU A 149 3.44 12.60 16.57
C LEU A 149 4.78 12.44 15.84
N LEU A 150 5.26 13.49 15.17
CA LEU A 150 6.57 13.48 14.52
C LEU A 150 7.70 13.18 15.52
N GLN A 151 7.63 13.79 16.70
CA GLN A 151 8.58 13.51 17.78
C GLN A 151 8.51 12.03 18.21
N THR A 152 7.32 11.43 18.30
CA THR A 152 7.16 10.00 18.62
C THR A 152 7.84 9.10 17.58
N PHE A 153 7.76 9.45 16.30
CA PHE A 153 8.50 8.74 15.24
C PHE A 153 10.01 8.88 15.43
N SER A 154 10.51 10.07 15.76
CA SER A 154 11.94 10.31 16.05
C SER A 154 12.44 9.49 17.24
N GLU A 155 11.68 9.46 18.34
CA GLU A 155 12.00 8.68 19.55
C GLU A 155 12.05 7.17 19.27
N ARG A 156 11.30 6.69 18.27
CA ARG A 156 11.35 5.30 17.78
C ARG A 156 12.48 5.04 16.79
N GLY A 157 13.35 6.02 16.52
CA GLY A 157 14.48 5.91 15.59
C GLY A 157 14.06 5.89 14.11
N ILE A 158 12.86 6.36 13.77
CA ILE A 158 12.39 6.48 12.41
C ILE A 158 12.84 7.82 11.85
N ALA A 159 13.69 7.81 10.82
CA ALA A 159 14.32 9.01 10.30
C ALA A 159 13.37 9.94 9.53
N SER A 160 12.38 9.40 8.87
CA SER A 160 11.47 10.20 8.05
C SER A 160 10.05 9.64 7.98
N VAL A 161 9.10 10.53 7.74
CA VAL A 161 7.68 10.23 7.54
C VAL A 161 7.18 10.87 6.27
N VAL A 162 6.16 10.28 5.64
CA VAL A 162 5.33 10.94 4.65
C VAL A 162 4.16 11.57 5.38
N VAL A 163 3.96 12.86 5.15
CA VAL A 163 2.83 13.63 5.64
C VAL A 163 1.84 13.79 4.49
N ASN A 164 0.62 13.27 4.66
CA ASN A 164 -0.45 13.41 3.68
C ASN A 164 -1.56 14.28 4.26
N ARG A 165 -2.06 15.28 3.50
CA ARG A 165 -3.30 15.99 3.85
C ARG A 165 -4.43 14.98 4.11
N HIS A 166 -5.19 15.17 5.17
CA HIS A 166 -6.41 14.40 5.37
C HIS A 166 -7.49 14.85 4.37
N LEU A 167 -8.11 13.86 3.73
CA LEU A 167 -9.23 14.07 2.81
C LEU A 167 -10.52 13.56 3.46
N PRO A 168 -11.53 14.42 3.64
CA PRO A 168 -12.86 13.98 4.05
C PRO A 168 -13.54 13.24 2.90
N GLY A 169 -14.35 12.22 3.22
CA GLY A 169 -15.10 11.47 2.22
C GLY A 169 -15.20 9.99 2.52
N ASP A 170 -15.73 9.24 1.58
CA ASP A 170 -15.92 7.81 1.71
C ASP A 170 -14.62 7.06 1.40
N LEU A 171 -14.13 6.29 2.36
CA LEU A 171 -13.02 5.36 2.14
C LEU A 171 -13.51 4.14 1.37
N ILE A 172 -12.82 3.80 0.30
CA ILE A 172 -13.02 2.59 -0.50
C ILE A 172 -11.71 1.81 -0.64
N LYS A 173 -11.84 0.49 -0.73
CA LYS A 173 -10.73 -0.42 -1.07
C LYS A 173 -10.92 -0.93 -2.49
N PHE A 174 -9.82 -1.09 -3.21
CA PHE A 174 -9.85 -1.61 -4.56
C PHE A 174 -8.78 -2.68 -4.79
N TYR A 175 -9.02 -3.53 -5.77
CA TYR A 175 -8.13 -4.60 -6.21
C TYR A 175 -8.21 -4.73 -7.72
N GLY A 176 -7.08 -4.97 -8.37
CA GLY A 176 -7.05 -5.15 -9.81
C GLY A 176 -5.88 -6.02 -10.26
N ILE A 177 -6.00 -6.53 -11.48
CA ILE A 177 -4.94 -7.24 -12.19
C ILE A 177 -4.76 -6.54 -13.52
N ASP A 178 -3.58 -5.94 -13.76
CA ASP A 178 -3.30 -5.22 -15.00
C ASP A 178 -3.43 -6.15 -16.22
N THR A 179 -3.77 -5.59 -17.36
CA THR A 179 -4.01 -6.31 -18.61
C THR A 179 -5.18 -7.30 -18.61
N THR A 180 -5.99 -7.32 -17.55
CA THR A 180 -7.21 -8.14 -17.44
C THR A 180 -8.45 -7.27 -17.19
N PRO A 181 -9.66 -7.79 -17.40
CA PRO A 181 -10.89 -7.09 -17.03
C PRO A 181 -11.15 -7.08 -15.52
N PHE A 182 -10.34 -7.79 -14.72
CA PHE A 182 -10.57 -7.91 -13.29
C PHE A 182 -10.32 -6.59 -12.59
N PHE A 183 -11.37 -6.05 -11.98
CA PHE A 183 -11.33 -4.92 -11.07
C PHE A 183 -12.45 -5.06 -10.04
N TYR A 184 -12.14 -4.88 -8.77
CA TYR A 184 -13.10 -4.98 -7.68
C TYR A 184 -12.87 -3.87 -6.66
N TRP A 185 -13.94 -3.29 -6.15
CA TRP A 185 -13.88 -2.32 -5.07
C TRP A 185 -14.96 -2.56 -4.01
N CYS A 186 -14.76 -2.07 -2.81
CA CYS A 186 -15.74 -2.16 -1.72
C CYS A 186 -15.52 -1.11 -0.64
N TYR A 187 -16.58 -0.83 0.11
CA TYR A 187 -16.49 -0.08 1.35
C TYR A 187 -15.98 -0.99 2.47
N PRO A 188 -14.82 -0.69 3.13
CA PRO A 188 -14.22 -1.56 4.14
C PRO A 188 -15.12 -1.74 5.37
N SER A 189 -15.82 -0.70 5.80
CA SER A 189 -16.70 -0.70 6.96
C SER A 189 -17.84 -1.74 6.88
N ARG A 190 -18.29 -2.11 5.66
CA ARG A 190 -19.33 -3.12 5.46
C ARG A 190 -18.85 -4.56 5.61
N LYS A 191 -17.54 -4.80 5.49
CA LYS A 191 -16.97 -6.15 5.43
C LYS A 191 -15.98 -6.45 6.56
N GLY A 192 -15.85 -5.58 7.58
CA GLY A 192 -14.91 -5.78 8.68
C GLY A 192 -13.42 -5.78 8.24
N PHE A 193 -13.06 -5.05 7.19
CA PHE A 193 -11.71 -4.97 6.67
C PHE A 193 -10.86 -3.90 7.39
N ASP A 194 -11.00 -3.77 8.69
CA ASP A 194 -10.18 -2.91 9.53
C ASP A 194 -8.80 -3.53 9.77
N LYS A 195 -7.73 -2.83 9.42
CA LYS A 195 -6.36 -3.26 9.77
C LYS A 195 -5.96 -2.77 11.15
N PHE A 196 -6.14 -1.47 11.40
CA PHE A 196 -5.79 -0.79 12.65
C PHE A 196 -6.94 0.07 13.20
N GLY A 197 -8.14 0.03 12.59
CA GLY A 197 -9.29 0.84 12.99
C GLY A 197 -9.29 2.27 12.48
N TYR A 198 -8.31 2.65 11.66
CA TYR A 198 -8.20 4.01 11.10
C TYR A 198 -9.24 4.29 10.03
N GLU A 199 -9.82 3.25 9.44
CA GLU A 199 -10.91 3.32 8.49
C GLU A 199 -12.14 4.07 9.05
N ARG A 200 -12.23 4.16 10.38
CA ARG A 200 -13.32 4.86 11.08
C ARG A 200 -13.14 6.37 11.19
N ILE A 201 -11.95 6.90 10.87
CA ILE A 201 -11.67 8.35 11.00
C ILE A 201 -12.52 9.16 10.04
N ASN A 202 -12.77 8.66 8.83
CA ASN A 202 -13.69 9.27 7.87
C ASN A 202 -15.18 8.98 8.17
N GLY A 203 -15.47 8.21 9.21
CA GLY A 203 -16.84 7.82 9.55
C GLY A 203 -17.40 6.66 8.74
N SER A 204 -18.70 6.45 8.84
CA SER A 204 -19.42 5.47 8.01
C SER A 204 -19.58 6.02 6.59
N PRO A 205 -19.56 5.15 5.57
CA PRO A 205 -19.77 5.60 4.19
C PRO A 205 -21.14 6.28 4.03
N THR A 206 -21.13 7.41 3.36
CA THR A 206 -22.33 8.15 2.99
C THR A 206 -22.81 7.80 1.58
N PHE A 207 -22.05 6.92 0.89
CA PHE A 207 -22.32 6.42 -0.47
C PHE A 207 -22.31 7.55 -1.50
N ILE A 208 -21.28 8.40 -1.42
CA ILE A 208 -21.03 9.47 -2.38
C ILE A 208 -20.97 8.87 -3.79
N PRO A 209 -21.79 9.37 -4.74
CA PRO A 209 -21.76 8.88 -6.11
C PRO A 209 -20.42 9.21 -6.79
N PHE A 210 -19.84 8.23 -7.47
CA PHE A 210 -18.65 8.40 -8.29
C PHE A 210 -18.71 7.49 -9.53
N LYS A 211 -17.81 7.71 -10.48
CA LYS A 211 -17.72 6.89 -11.70
C LYS A 211 -16.70 5.78 -11.49
N GLU A 212 -17.14 4.51 -11.51
CA GLU A 212 -16.27 3.35 -11.36
C GLU A 212 -15.17 3.29 -12.42
N ASP A 213 -15.48 3.66 -13.67
CA ASP A 213 -14.50 3.70 -14.75
C ASP A 213 -13.37 4.70 -14.47
N MET A 214 -13.67 5.84 -13.81
CA MET A 214 -12.63 6.79 -13.37
C MET A 214 -11.75 6.19 -12.29
N LEU A 215 -12.34 5.49 -11.31
CA LEU A 215 -11.56 4.81 -10.27
C LEU A 215 -10.63 3.77 -10.91
N ARG A 216 -11.18 2.93 -11.79
CA ARG A 216 -10.40 1.91 -12.50
C ARG A 216 -9.25 2.53 -13.31
N ASP A 217 -9.49 3.61 -14.05
CA ASP A 217 -8.46 4.31 -14.83
C ASP A 217 -7.34 4.84 -13.93
N ILE A 218 -7.70 5.56 -12.87
CA ILE A 218 -6.73 6.10 -11.90
C ILE A 218 -5.89 4.98 -11.30
N CYS A 219 -6.52 3.89 -10.83
CA CYS A 219 -5.84 2.76 -10.22
C CYS A 219 -4.90 2.05 -11.21
N SER A 220 -5.38 1.80 -12.44
CA SER A 220 -4.58 1.12 -13.48
C SER A 220 -3.38 1.97 -13.91
N ARG A 221 -3.55 3.28 -14.07
CA ARG A 221 -2.44 4.20 -14.39
C ARG A 221 -1.41 4.21 -13.27
N ALA A 222 -1.85 4.32 -12.02
CA ALA A 222 -0.96 4.29 -10.86
C ALA A 222 -0.21 2.95 -10.75
N ALA A 223 -0.91 1.82 -10.94
CA ALA A 223 -0.30 0.50 -10.91
C ALA A 223 0.79 0.34 -11.98
N ARG A 224 0.54 0.80 -13.22
CA ARG A 224 1.53 0.76 -14.31
C ARG A 224 2.75 1.63 -14.02
N LEU A 225 2.58 2.82 -13.46
CA LEU A 225 3.69 3.68 -13.05
C LEU A 225 4.59 3.02 -12.00
N LEU A 226 4.01 2.22 -11.11
CA LEU A 226 4.74 1.46 -10.09
C LEU A 226 5.27 0.11 -10.62
N GLY A 227 4.82 -0.35 -11.80
CA GLY A 227 5.17 -1.64 -12.36
C GLY A 227 4.41 -2.82 -11.75
N LEU A 228 3.23 -2.57 -11.18
CA LEU A 228 2.41 -3.60 -10.53
C LEU A 228 1.48 -4.29 -11.54
N TYR A 229 1.51 -5.62 -11.55
CA TYR A 229 0.53 -6.45 -12.26
C TYR A 229 -0.68 -6.79 -11.40
N ILE A 230 -0.43 -7.21 -10.17
CA ILE A 230 -1.47 -7.50 -9.16
C ILE A 230 -1.39 -6.37 -8.14
N TYR A 231 -2.48 -5.66 -7.95
CA TYR A 231 -2.48 -4.49 -7.09
C TYR A 231 -3.74 -4.38 -6.25
N GLY A 232 -3.60 -3.71 -5.13
CA GLY A 232 -4.70 -3.32 -4.28
C GLY A 232 -4.35 -2.06 -3.51
N GLY A 233 -5.35 -1.36 -3.03
CA GLY A 233 -5.11 -0.12 -2.31
C GLY A 233 -6.37 0.49 -1.74
N ASP A 234 -6.19 1.72 -1.27
CA ASP A 234 -7.23 2.51 -0.65
C ASP A 234 -7.39 3.85 -1.39
N ALA A 235 -8.62 4.31 -1.54
CA ALA A 235 -8.94 5.62 -2.11
C ALA A 235 -10.01 6.33 -1.30
N ILE A 236 -10.04 7.65 -1.38
CA ILE A 236 -11.10 8.50 -0.83
C ILE A 236 -11.94 9.02 -1.99
N VAL A 237 -13.25 8.87 -1.87
CA VAL A 237 -14.23 9.58 -2.69
C VAL A 237 -14.67 10.81 -1.90
N SER A 238 -14.24 11.98 -2.36
CA SER A 238 -14.55 13.27 -1.72
C SER A 238 -16.01 13.66 -1.93
N PRO A 239 -16.59 14.59 -1.13
CA PRO A 239 -17.99 15.01 -1.23
C PRO A 239 -18.44 15.51 -2.61
N ASP A 240 -17.51 16.00 -3.43
CA ASP A 240 -17.73 16.43 -4.81
C ASP A 240 -17.66 15.29 -5.85
N GLY A 241 -17.45 14.04 -5.40
CA GLY A 241 -17.29 12.87 -6.26
C GLY A 241 -15.89 12.69 -6.84
N SER A 242 -14.92 13.55 -6.50
CA SER A 242 -13.53 13.36 -6.90
C SER A 242 -12.89 12.18 -6.15
N ILE A 243 -11.96 11.50 -6.82
CA ILE A 243 -11.33 10.28 -6.31
C ILE A 243 -9.84 10.53 -6.13
N HIS A 244 -9.30 10.20 -4.96
CA HIS A 244 -7.88 10.31 -4.65
C HIS A 244 -7.37 8.99 -4.09
N LEU A 245 -6.30 8.44 -4.65
CA LEU A 245 -5.59 7.31 -4.05
C LEU A 245 -4.90 7.76 -2.77
N ILE A 246 -4.88 6.90 -1.74
CA ILE A 246 -4.19 7.17 -0.47
C ILE A 246 -3.23 6.08 -0.06
N ASP A 247 -3.34 4.91 -0.69
CA ASP A 247 -2.40 3.78 -0.58
C ASP A 247 -2.51 2.90 -1.82
N LEU A 248 -1.39 2.27 -2.24
CA LEU A 248 -1.33 1.32 -3.35
C LEU A 248 -0.15 0.37 -3.16
N ASN A 249 -0.39 -0.93 -3.32
CA ASN A 249 0.64 -1.96 -3.19
C ASN A 249 0.32 -3.24 -3.97
#